data_eacc512877c6250aca11ed4768e9f25d
#
_entry.id   eacc512877c6250aca11ed4768e9f25d
#
_cell.length_a   1.000
_cell.length_b   1.000
_cell.length_c   1.000
_cell.angle_alpha   90.00
_cell.angle_beta   90.00
_cell.angle_gamma   90.00
#
_symmetry.space_group_name_H-M   'P 1'
#
loop_
_entity.id
_entity.type
_entity.pdbx_description
1 polymer ?
#
loop_
_entity_poly.entity_id
_entity_poly.type
_entity_poly.pdbx_seq_one_letter_code
_entity_poly.pdbx_strand_id
1 'polypeptide(L)'
;MIGIIFGPPGSGKGTQAARIEDEFNLAHLSTGQILRAEVQRGTEIGEEVARSMAAGDLVPDDLIVSIVRRRLPAAEAGGGVLLDGFPRTLEQAQALDDMLAQEGHRVDFVIALEVPESDLVDRILHRAAIEGRADDTQEAIAERMHEYHKLTESVLDHYRKQGVRVEVVDGTSDPDAVFERINRAIGISSP
;
A
#
# COMPACT_ATOMS: atom_id res chain seq x y z
N MET A 1 -0.95 14.97 7.70
CA MET A 1 -1.99 14.25 6.89
C MET A 1 -1.58 12.80 6.72
N ILE A 2 -2.50 11.85 6.91
CA ILE A 2 -2.21 10.42 6.87
C ILE A 2 -3.14 9.76 5.86
N GLY A 3 -2.57 9.25 4.77
CA GLY A 3 -3.30 8.58 3.70
C GLY A 3 -2.94 7.12 3.56
N ILE A 4 -3.85 6.34 3.00
CA ILE A 4 -3.61 4.94 2.63
C ILE A 4 -3.94 4.76 1.15
N ILE A 5 -3.09 4.05 0.41
CA ILE A 5 -3.37 3.65 -0.96
C ILE A 5 -3.51 2.14 -1.07
N PHE A 6 -4.69 1.70 -1.48
CA PHE A 6 -5.05 0.31 -1.76
C PHE A 6 -5.12 0.03 -3.26
N GLY A 7 -5.04 -1.24 -3.58
CA GLY A 7 -5.27 -1.75 -4.92
C GLY A 7 -4.57 -3.10 -5.11
N PRO A 8 -5.01 -3.93 -6.05
CA PRO A 8 -4.39 -5.21 -6.32
C PRO A 8 -2.95 -5.07 -6.80
N PRO A 9 -2.16 -6.13 -6.77
CA PRO A 9 -0.86 -6.15 -7.44
C PRO A 9 -0.99 -5.68 -8.89
N GLY A 10 -0.06 -4.86 -9.38
CA GLY A 10 -0.13 -4.33 -10.76
C GLY A 10 -1.06 -3.14 -10.99
N SER A 11 -1.86 -2.71 -10.00
CA SER A 11 -2.81 -1.59 -10.18
C SER A 11 -2.18 -0.20 -10.35
N GLY A 12 -0.86 -0.06 -10.17
CA GLY A 12 -0.18 1.23 -10.30
C GLY A 12 -0.03 2.01 -8.99
N LYS A 13 -0.32 1.41 -7.82
CA LYS A 13 -0.18 2.07 -6.51
C LYS A 13 1.16 2.80 -6.34
N GLY A 14 2.27 2.12 -6.61
CA GLY A 14 3.60 2.71 -6.44
C GLY A 14 3.84 3.94 -7.34
N THR A 15 3.34 3.90 -8.58
CA THR A 15 3.40 5.04 -9.50
C THR A 15 2.59 6.23 -8.99
N GLN A 16 1.39 5.97 -8.50
CA GLN A 16 0.53 7.02 -7.96
C GLN A 16 1.02 7.52 -6.61
N ALA A 17 1.56 6.63 -5.77
CA ALA A 17 2.13 7.00 -4.47
C ALA A 17 3.30 7.97 -4.60
N ALA A 18 4.20 7.75 -5.57
CA ALA A 18 5.31 8.67 -5.84
C ALA A 18 4.81 10.08 -6.25
N ARG A 19 3.74 10.14 -7.06
CA ARG A 19 3.13 11.42 -7.45
C ARG A 19 2.42 12.13 -6.30
N ILE A 20 1.74 11.36 -5.44
CA ILE A 20 1.11 11.89 -4.22
C ILE A 20 2.17 12.42 -3.26
N GLU A 21 3.30 11.70 -3.11
CA GLU A 21 4.45 12.14 -2.32
C GLU A 21 4.94 13.51 -2.78
N ASP A 22 5.19 13.66 -4.08
CA ASP A 22 5.70 14.90 -4.68
C ASP A 22 4.69 16.07 -4.56
N GLU A 23 3.40 15.83 -4.86
CA GLU A 23 2.38 16.88 -4.91
C GLU A 23 1.96 17.35 -3.51
N PHE A 24 1.81 16.41 -2.58
CA PHE A 24 1.27 16.70 -1.24
C PHE A 24 2.33 16.75 -0.15
N ASN A 25 3.60 16.57 -0.49
CA ASN A 25 4.72 16.51 0.45
C ASN A 25 4.49 15.48 1.57
N LEU A 26 3.98 14.29 1.19
CA LEU A 26 3.78 13.17 2.10
C LEU A 26 4.93 12.19 1.98
N ALA A 27 5.44 11.68 3.10
CA ALA A 27 6.41 10.61 3.04
C ALA A 27 5.76 9.30 2.56
N HIS A 28 6.29 8.68 1.50
CA HIS A 28 5.80 7.38 1.01
C HIS A 28 6.38 6.23 1.83
N LEU A 29 5.54 5.56 2.62
CA LEU A 29 5.91 4.39 3.40
C LEU A 29 5.36 3.12 2.73
N SER A 30 6.19 2.49 1.89
CA SER A 30 5.84 1.25 1.21
C SER A 30 6.41 0.04 1.93
N THR A 31 5.54 -0.77 2.55
CA THR A 31 5.95 -1.98 3.25
C THR A 31 6.61 -3.00 2.33
N GLY A 32 6.12 -3.13 1.10
CA GLY A 32 6.74 -4.01 0.11
C GLY A 32 8.16 -3.60 -0.27
N GLN A 33 8.46 -2.31 -0.39
CA GLN A 33 9.82 -1.81 -0.64
C GLN A 33 10.72 -2.07 0.56
N ILE A 34 10.23 -1.82 1.76
CA ILE A 34 10.97 -2.06 3.01
C ILE A 34 11.38 -3.52 3.12
N LEU A 35 10.42 -4.44 2.97
CA LEU A 35 10.67 -5.87 3.07
C LEU A 35 11.66 -6.38 2.01
N ARG A 36 11.51 -5.96 0.75
CA ARG A 36 12.48 -6.30 -0.30
C ARG A 36 13.89 -5.79 0.01
N ALA A 37 14.00 -4.59 0.56
CA ALA A 37 15.30 -4.06 0.97
C ALA A 37 15.92 -4.85 2.12
N GLU A 38 15.12 -5.34 3.08
CA GLU A 38 15.60 -6.23 4.14
C GLU A 38 16.09 -7.57 3.58
N VAL A 39 15.34 -8.17 2.65
CA VAL A 39 15.75 -9.42 1.96
C VAL A 39 17.05 -9.22 1.20
N GLN A 40 17.18 -8.14 0.41
CA GLN A 40 18.40 -7.86 -0.35
C GLN A 40 19.64 -7.62 0.53
N ARG A 41 19.44 -7.07 1.73
CA ARG A 41 20.52 -6.85 2.71
C ARG A 41 20.86 -8.08 3.52
N GLY A 42 20.10 -9.18 3.41
CA GLY A 42 20.28 -10.40 4.19
C GLY A 42 20.15 -10.15 5.70
N THR A 43 19.22 -9.28 6.11
CA THR A 43 18.95 -9.06 7.53
C THR A 43 18.15 -10.22 8.11
N GLU A 44 18.15 -10.40 9.42
CA GLU A 44 17.34 -11.40 10.12
C GLU A 44 15.85 -11.30 9.72
N ILE A 45 15.31 -10.09 9.67
CA ILE A 45 13.94 -9.83 9.17
C ILE A 45 13.81 -10.24 7.70
N GLY A 46 14.82 -9.93 6.86
CA GLY A 46 14.83 -10.30 5.45
C GLY A 46 14.81 -11.81 5.24
N GLU A 47 15.58 -12.56 6.01
CA GLU A 47 15.57 -14.04 5.98
C GLU A 47 14.24 -14.63 6.42
N GLU A 48 13.63 -14.07 7.46
CA GLU A 48 12.32 -14.48 7.99
C GLU A 48 11.21 -14.32 6.94
N VAL A 49 11.16 -13.16 6.25
CA VAL A 49 10.08 -12.84 5.32
C VAL A 49 10.31 -13.33 3.89
N ALA A 50 11.53 -13.72 3.53
CA ALA A 50 11.90 -14.08 2.15
C ALA A 50 11.00 -15.18 1.56
N ARG A 51 10.65 -16.19 2.35
CA ARG A 51 9.81 -17.32 1.92
C ARG A 51 8.37 -16.88 1.66
N SER A 52 7.77 -16.12 2.58
CA SER A 52 6.41 -15.61 2.42
C SER A 52 6.31 -14.69 1.20
N MET A 53 7.30 -13.81 1.02
CA MET A 53 7.33 -12.91 -0.14
C MET A 53 7.46 -13.68 -1.47
N ALA A 54 8.29 -14.71 -1.54
CA ALA A 54 8.46 -15.53 -2.73
C ALA A 54 7.21 -16.35 -3.07
N ALA A 55 6.47 -16.81 -2.07
CA ALA A 55 5.20 -17.51 -2.24
C ALA A 55 4.03 -16.57 -2.58
N GLY A 56 4.16 -15.27 -2.32
CA GLY A 56 3.08 -14.30 -2.46
C GLY A 56 2.20 -14.17 -1.21
N ASP A 57 2.51 -14.92 -0.16
CA ASP A 57 1.80 -14.90 1.12
C ASP A 57 1.97 -13.57 1.86
N LEU A 58 1.07 -13.30 2.80
CA LEU A 58 1.26 -12.19 3.72
C LEU A 58 2.36 -12.48 4.74
N VAL A 59 3.14 -11.46 5.03
CA VAL A 59 4.06 -11.47 6.18
C VAL A 59 3.23 -11.42 7.47
N PRO A 60 3.62 -12.14 8.55
CA PRO A 60 2.91 -12.14 9.81
C PRO A 60 2.58 -10.72 10.31
N ASP A 61 1.36 -10.53 10.81
CA ASP A 61 0.83 -9.19 11.16
C ASP A 61 1.66 -8.51 12.26
N ASP A 62 2.10 -9.24 13.27
CA ASP A 62 2.94 -8.72 14.34
C ASP A 62 4.29 -8.18 13.85
N LEU A 63 4.89 -8.87 12.88
CA LEU A 63 6.15 -8.44 12.28
C LEU A 63 5.97 -7.18 11.44
N ILE A 64 4.98 -7.15 10.54
CA ILE A 64 4.75 -5.97 9.69
C ILE A 64 4.31 -4.75 10.51
N VAL A 65 3.47 -4.94 11.54
CA VAL A 65 3.08 -3.89 12.48
C VAL A 65 4.30 -3.34 13.21
N SER A 66 5.23 -4.21 13.66
CA SER A 66 6.47 -3.77 14.32
C SER A 66 7.35 -2.91 13.41
N ILE A 67 7.43 -3.26 12.13
CA ILE A 67 8.20 -2.51 11.12
C ILE A 67 7.57 -1.13 10.89
N VAL A 68 6.25 -1.07 10.69
CA VAL A 68 5.52 0.19 10.49
C VAL A 68 5.66 1.08 11.73
N ARG A 69 5.46 0.55 12.92
CA ARG A 69 5.58 1.29 14.19
C ARG A 69 6.92 2.00 14.35
N ARG A 70 8.00 1.39 13.89
CA ARG A 70 9.34 2.00 13.97
C ARG A 70 9.56 3.11 12.93
N ARG A 71 8.85 3.08 11.82
CA ARG A 71 9.06 3.99 10.68
C ARG A 71 8.06 5.12 10.62
N LEU A 72 6.86 4.90 11.14
CA LEU A 72 5.77 5.86 11.08
C LEU A 72 6.12 7.23 11.69
N PRO A 73 6.71 7.34 12.90
CA PRO A 73 7.01 8.65 13.48
C PRO A 73 7.98 9.49 12.65
N ALA A 74 8.97 8.85 12.01
CA ALA A 74 9.91 9.57 11.14
C ALA A 74 9.26 10.03 9.84
N ALA A 75 8.32 9.26 9.30
CA ALA A 75 7.57 9.60 8.10
C ALA A 75 6.60 10.76 8.37
N GLU A 76 5.89 10.74 9.50
CA GLU A 76 4.95 11.80 9.89
C GLU A 76 5.63 13.15 10.16
N ALA A 77 6.87 13.16 10.68
CA ALA A 77 7.62 14.36 10.99
C ALA A 77 7.84 15.28 9.77
N GLY A 78 7.74 14.75 8.55
CA GLY A 78 7.86 15.49 7.29
C GLY A 78 6.59 16.24 6.84
N GLY A 79 5.48 16.12 7.57
CA GLY A 79 4.20 16.79 7.21
C GLY A 79 3.06 15.82 6.95
N GLY A 80 3.35 14.54 6.87
CA GLY A 80 2.36 13.48 6.71
C GLY A 80 2.93 12.24 6.02
N VAL A 81 2.11 11.19 5.92
CA VAL A 81 2.52 9.90 5.38
C VAL A 81 1.46 9.32 4.45
N LEU A 82 1.92 8.69 3.37
CA LEU A 82 1.12 7.83 2.53
C LEU A 82 1.57 6.38 2.74
N LEU A 83 0.69 5.55 3.27
CA LEU A 83 0.92 4.13 3.51
C LEU A 83 0.58 3.32 2.24
N ASP A 84 1.53 2.51 1.77
CA ASP A 84 1.37 1.63 0.61
C ASP A 84 1.67 0.17 0.99
N GLY A 85 0.69 -0.70 0.76
CA GLY A 85 0.78 -2.12 1.08
C GLY A 85 0.57 -2.45 2.57
N PHE A 86 0.09 -1.49 3.35
CA PHE A 86 -0.32 -1.63 4.75
C PHE A 86 -1.41 -0.59 5.07
N PRO A 87 -2.45 -0.94 5.85
CA PRO A 87 -2.77 -2.29 6.35
C PRO A 87 -3.31 -3.21 5.24
N ARG A 88 -3.23 -4.54 5.41
CA ARG A 88 -3.84 -5.54 4.52
C ARG A 88 -4.87 -6.41 5.21
N THR A 89 -4.81 -6.51 6.54
CA THR A 89 -5.76 -7.24 7.38
C THR A 89 -6.48 -6.29 8.33
N LEU A 90 -7.61 -6.73 8.89
CA LEU A 90 -8.35 -5.95 9.86
C LEU A 90 -7.53 -5.73 11.15
N GLU A 91 -6.76 -6.73 11.54
CA GLU A 91 -5.85 -6.67 12.69
C GLU A 91 -4.77 -5.61 12.49
N GLN A 92 -4.20 -5.53 11.29
CA GLN A 92 -3.24 -4.48 10.92
C GLN A 92 -3.89 -3.08 10.93
N ALA A 93 -5.14 -2.96 10.45
CA ALA A 93 -5.87 -1.70 10.45
C ALA A 93 -6.13 -1.19 11.88
N GLN A 94 -6.58 -2.08 12.77
CA GLN A 94 -6.78 -1.76 14.19
C GLN A 94 -5.47 -1.35 14.87
N ALA A 95 -4.38 -2.08 14.59
CA ALA A 95 -3.07 -1.73 15.14
C ALA A 95 -2.56 -0.37 14.64
N LEU A 96 -2.83 -0.01 13.38
CA LEU A 96 -2.53 1.32 12.84
C LEU A 96 -3.34 2.40 13.55
N ASP A 97 -4.65 2.20 13.69
CA ASP A 97 -5.52 3.16 14.37
C ASP A 97 -5.07 3.41 15.80
N ASP A 98 -4.70 2.34 16.54
CA ASP A 98 -4.17 2.46 17.91
C ASP A 98 -2.84 3.23 17.96
N MET A 99 -1.94 3.00 17.01
CA MET A 99 -0.68 3.75 16.91
C MET A 99 -0.92 5.24 16.67
N LEU A 100 -1.80 5.57 15.73
CA LEU A 100 -2.12 6.95 15.37
C LEU A 100 -2.86 7.67 16.50
N ALA A 101 -3.78 7.00 17.19
CA ALA A 101 -4.54 7.57 18.29
C ALA A 101 -3.65 7.95 19.49
N GLN A 102 -2.55 7.21 19.74
CA GLN A 102 -1.58 7.54 20.79
C GLN A 102 -0.89 8.89 20.55
N GLU A 103 -0.75 9.30 19.29
CA GLU A 103 -0.17 10.58 18.88
C GLU A 103 -1.24 11.66 18.59
N GLY A 104 -2.53 11.33 18.81
CA GLY A 104 -3.65 12.24 18.53
C GLY A 104 -4.00 12.36 17.04
N HIS A 105 -3.57 11.41 16.23
CA HIS A 105 -3.77 11.35 14.79
C HIS A 105 -4.81 10.29 14.40
N ARG A 106 -5.22 10.32 13.15
CA ARG A 106 -6.09 9.31 12.53
C ARG A 106 -5.82 9.26 11.04
N VAL A 107 -6.31 8.23 10.38
CA VAL A 107 -6.32 8.17 8.91
C VAL A 107 -7.27 9.25 8.36
N ASP A 108 -6.77 10.09 7.47
CA ASP A 108 -7.53 11.19 6.86
C ASP A 108 -8.27 10.76 5.60
N PHE A 109 -7.63 9.92 4.78
CA PHE A 109 -8.21 9.42 3.54
C PHE A 109 -7.67 8.04 3.15
N VAL A 110 -8.45 7.35 2.35
CA VAL A 110 -8.11 6.07 1.72
C VAL A 110 -8.42 6.16 0.23
N ILE A 111 -7.43 5.83 -0.61
CA ILE A 111 -7.60 5.66 -2.06
C ILE A 111 -7.55 4.18 -2.39
N ALA A 112 -8.57 3.67 -3.06
CA ALA A 112 -8.61 2.30 -3.57
C ALA A 112 -8.57 2.32 -5.11
N LEU A 113 -7.47 1.83 -5.69
CA LEU A 113 -7.36 1.69 -7.14
C LEU A 113 -8.06 0.41 -7.59
N GLU A 114 -9.02 0.54 -8.51
CA GLU A 114 -9.66 -0.59 -9.18
C GLU A 114 -9.12 -0.75 -10.59
N VAL A 115 -8.74 -1.98 -10.93
CA VAL A 115 -8.25 -2.37 -12.26
C VAL A 115 -8.74 -3.80 -12.55
N PRO A 116 -9.30 -4.09 -13.72
CA PRO A 116 -9.69 -5.45 -14.09
C PRO A 116 -8.52 -6.43 -14.03
N GLU A 117 -8.78 -7.65 -13.59
CA GLU A 117 -7.74 -8.68 -13.44
C GLU A 117 -7.01 -8.97 -14.76
N SER A 118 -7.74 -8.93 -15.89
CA SER A 118 -7.15 -9.10 -17.24
C SER A 118 -5.96 -8.17 -17.49
N ASP A 119 -6.03 -6.94 -16.98
CA ASP A 119 -5.00 -5.92 -17.21
C ASP A 119 -3.84 -6.03 -16.20
N LEU A 120 -4.10 -6.65 -15.05
CA LEU A 120 -3.11 -6.72 -13.95
C LEU A 120 -1.98 -7.69 -14.26
N VAL A 121 -2.30 -8.86 -14.83
CA VAL A 121 -1.29 -9.91 -15.10
C VAL A 121 -0.23 -9.38 -16.06
N ASP A 122 -0.63 -8.75 -17.14
CA ASP A 122 0.31 -8.19 -18.13
C ASP A 122 1.18 -7.09 -17.52
N ARG A 123 0.58 -6.21 -16.69
CA ARG A 123 1.32 -5.15 -15.99
C ARG A 123 2.35 -5.71 -15.00
N ILE A 124 2.01 -6.79 -14.29
CA ILE A 124 2.93 -7.40 -13.31
C ILE A 124 4.08 -8.10 -14.02
N LEU A 125 3.80 -8.86 -15.08
CA LEU A 125 4.85 -9.53 -15.88
C LEU A 125 5.79 -8.51 -16.53
N HIS A 126 5.26 -7.41 -17.04
CA HIS A 126 6.07 -6.32 -17.58
C HIS A 126 6.95 -5.68 -16.50
N ARG A 127 6.40 -5.43 -15.31
CA ARG A 127 7.15 -4.91 -14.16
C ARG A 127 8.26 -5.87 -13.73
N ALA A 128 7.97 -7.18 -13.65
CA ALA A 128 8.95 -8.20 -13.29
C ALA A 128 10.16 -8.16 -14.23
N ALA A 129 9.93 -7.99 -15.53
CA ALA A 129 10.99 -7.90 -16.53
C ALA A 129 11.85 -6.63 -16.39
N ILE A 130 11.26 -5.49 -15.99
CA ILE A 130 11.97 -4.21 -15.85
C ILE A 130 12.70 -4.11 -14.51
N GLU A 131 12.01 -4.45 -13.41
CA GLU A 131 12.51 -4.25 -12.04
C GLU A 131 13.28 -5.46 -11.48
N GLY A 132 13.30 -6.58 -12.21
CA GLY A 132 13.98 -7.81 -11.78
C GLY A 132 13.42 -8.38 -10.47
N ARG A 133 12.11 -8.26 -10.24
CA ARG A 133 11.47 -8.73 -9.02
C ARG A 133 11.36 -10.25 -9.01
N ALA A 134 12.10 -10.90 -8.13
CA ALA A 134 12.07 -12.36 -7.97
C ALA A 134 10.74 -12.87 -7.35
N ASP A 135 9.98 -11.98 -6.71
CA ASP A 135 8.70 -12.26 -6.07
C ASP A 135 7.48 -12.08 -7.00
N ASP A 136 7.65 -11.75 -8.28
CA ASP A 136 6.58 -11.61 -9.27
C ASP A 136 6.49 -12.86 -10.20
N THR A 137 6.43 -14.06 -9.61
CA THR A 137 6.12 -15.31 -10.34
C THR A 137 4.60 -15.45 -10.59
N GLN A 138 4.19 -16.29 -11.54
CA GLN A 138 2.74 -16.49 -11.81
C GLN A 138 1.99 -17.02 -10.58
N GLU A 139 2.60 -17.95 -9.85
CA GLU A 139 2.04 -18.52 -8.64
C GLU A 139 1.90 -17.45 -7.54
N ALA A 140 2.95 -16.66 -7.30
CA ALA A 140 2.92 -15.58 -6.32
C ALA A 140 1.93 -14.46 -6.70
N ILE A 141 1.74 -14.18 -7.99
CA ILE A 141 0.73 -13.24 -8.48
C ILE A 141 -0.67 -13.74 -8.14
N ALA A 142 -0.97 -15.01 -8.44
CA ALA A 142 -2.28 -15.60 -8.17
C ALA A 142 -2.60 -15.58 -6.67
N GLU A 143 -1.63 -15.93 -5.80
CA GLU A 143 -1.81 -15.90 -4.37
C GLU A 143 -2.05 -14.49 -3.85
N ARG A 144 -1.27 -13.49 -4.31
CA ARG A 144 -1.50 -12.08 -3.94
C ARG A 144 -2.86 -11.54 -4.36
N MET A 145 -3.37 -11.97 -5.52
CA MET A 145 -4.71 -11.60 -5.98
C MET A 145 -5.77 -12.22 -5.06
N HIS A 146 -5.61 -13.50 -4.72
CA HIS A 146 -6.50 -14.19 -3.79
C HIS A 146 -6.54 -13.50 -2.42
N GLU A 147 -5.38 -13.23 -1.81
CA GLU A 147 -5.28 -12.55 -0.53
C GLU A 147 -5.85 -11.11 -0.60
N TYR A 148 -5.63 -10.39 -1.70
CA TYR A 148 -6.20 -9.06 -1.88
C TYR A 148 -7.73 -9.09 -1.83
N HIS A 149 -8.38 -9.97 -2.60
CA HIS A 149 -9.85 -10.07 -2.62
C HIS A 149 -10.43 -10.52 -1.28
N LYS A 150 -9.76 -11.46 -0.61
CA LYS A 150 -10.21 -12.00 0.67
C LYS A 150 -10.17 -10.98 1.81
N LEU A 151 -9.17 -10.11 1.83
CA LEU A 151 -8.85 -9.30 3.01
C LEU A 151 -9.12 -7.79 2.83
N THR A 152 -8.93 -7.26 1.63
CA THR A 152 -8.97 -5.81 1.41
C THR A 152 -10.34 -5.21 1.61
N GLU A 153 -11.40 -5.91 1.23
CA GLU A 153 -12.78 -5.40 1.39
C GLU A 153 -13.10 -5.13 2.86
N SER A 154 -12.69 -6.03 3.75
CA SER A 154 -12.90 -5.86 5.20
C SER A 154 -12.18 -4.64 5.77
N VAL A 155 -11.00 -4.31 5.25
CA VAL A 155 -10.23 -3.13 5.65
C VAL A 155 -10.87 -1.85 5.14
N LEU A 156 -11.33 -1.82 3.89
CA LEU A 156 -12.05 -0.67 3.34
C LEU A 156 -13.33 -0.39 4.11
N ASP A 157 -14.07 -1.43 4.48
CA ASP A 157 -15.30 -1.33 5.28
C ASP A 157 -15.03 -0.84 6.70
N HIS A 158 -13.91 -1.23 7.29
CA HIS A 158 -13.46 -0.73 8.58
C HIS A 158 -13.31 0.79 8.56
N TYR A 159 -12.59 1.35 7.59
CA TYR A 159 -12.40 2.79 7.46
C TYR A 159 -13.68 3.53 7.09
N ARG A 160 -14.54 2.95 6.23
CA ARG A 160 -15.88 3.52 5.94
C ARG A 160 -16.74 3.64 7.20
N LYS A 161 -16.75 2.62 8.06
CA LYS A 161 -17.50 2.62 9.33
C LYS A 161 -16.98 3.64 10.33
N GLN A 162 -15.69 3.97 10.28
CA GLN A 162 -15.10 5.04 11.09
C GLN A 162 -15.35 6.45 10.53
N GLY A 163 -16.00 6.57 9.38
CA GLY A 163 -16.23 7.84 8.71
C GLY A 163 -15.01 8.42 8.02
N VAL A 164 -13.98 7.61 7.79
CA VAL A 164 -12.84 7.99 6.96
C VAL A 164 -13.28 8.06 5.50
N ARG A 165 -12.79 9.06 4.79
CA ARG A 165 -13.05 9.23 3.35
C ARG A 165 -12.38 8.11 2.57
N VAL A 166 -13.18 7.21 1.98
CA VAL A 166 -12.73 6.10 1.14
C VAL A 166 -13.18 6.35 -0.29
N GLU A 167 -12.22 6.62 -1.18
CA GLU A 167 -12.47 6.91 -2.58
C GLU A 167 -11.97 5.79 -3.47
N VAL A 168 -12.86 5.29 -4.33
CA VAL A 168 -12.53 4.28 -5.33
C VAL A 168 -12.19 4.98 -6.64
N VAL A 169 -11.00 4.69 -7.17
CA VAL A 169 -10.48 5.34 -8.38
C VAL A 169 -10.19 4.29 -9.44
N ASP A 170 -10.77 4.46 -10.62
CA ASP A 170 -10.48 3.64 -11.80
C ASP A 170 -9.03 3.86 -12.25
N GLY A 171 -8.22 2.81 -12.13
CA GLY A 171 -6.80 2.75 -12.46
C GLY A 171 -6.47 2.21 -13.85
N THR A 172 -7.47 2.12 -14.75
CA THR A 172 -7.28 1.55 -16.10
C THR A 172 -6.62 2.50 -17.08
N SER A 173 -6.80 3.81 -16.87
CA SER A 173 -6.28 4.87 -17.76
C SER A 173 -4.77 5.06 -17.61
N ASP A 174 -4.23 5.98 -18.42
CA ASP A 174 -2.84 6.41 -18.29
C ASP A 174 -2.57 7.02 -16.89
N PRO A 175 -1.31 7.00 -16.43
CA PRO A 175 -0.96 7.44 -15.09
C PRO A 175 -1.34 8.89 -14.77
N ASP A 176 -1.36 9.80 -15.76
CA ASP A 176 -1.70 11.20 -15.53
C ASP A 176 -3.20 11.35 -15.27
N ALA A 177 -4.04 10.69 -16.08
CA ALA A 177 -5.48 10.71 -15.90
C ALA A 177 -5.92 10.06 -14.57
N VAL A 178 -5.24 8.98 -14.14
CA VAL A 178 -5.47 8.37 -12.83
C VAL A 178 -5.10 9.34 -11.71
N PHE A 179 -3.94 10.02 -11.83
CA PHE A 179 -3.50 10.98 -10.83
C PHE A 179 -4.46 12.17 -10.69
N GLU A 180 -4.98 12.71 -11.80
CA GLU A 180 -5.99 13.77 -11.76
C GLU A 180 -7.28 13.34 -11.02
N ARG A 181 -7.69 12.06 -11.17
CA ARG A 181 -8.82 11.50 -10.41
C ARG A 181 -8.52 11.43 -8.91
N ILE A 182 -7.31 10.98 -8.56
CA ILE A 182 -6.84 10.92 -7.18
C ILE A 182 -6.82 12.33 -6.56
N ASN A 183 -6.27 13.32 -7.25
CA ASN A 183 -6.24 14.72 -6.79
C ASN A 183 -7.64 15.25 -6.48
N ARG A 184 -8.59 15.00 -7.38
CA ARG A 184 -9.99 15.40 -7.15
C ARG A 184 -10.61 14.64 -5.97
N ALA A 185 -10.27 13.35 -5.83
CA ALA A 185 -10.76 12.50 -4.76
C ALA A 185 -10.22 12.92 -3.38
N ILE A 186 -8.94 13.28 -3.26
CA ILE A 186 -8.36 13.76 -2.00
C ILE A 186 -8.94 15.15 -1.62
N GLY A 187 -9.40 15.92 -2.61
CA GLY A 187 -10.08 17.21 -2.37
C GLY A 187 -9.19 18.30 -1.81
N ILE A 188 -7.89 18.17 -2.00
CA ILE A 188 -6.91 19.20 -1.72
C ILE A 188 -6.77 19.98 -3.02
N SER A 189 -7.62 21.00 -3.18
CA SER A 189 -7.33 22.04 -4.16
C SER A 189 -6.02 22.68 -3.71
N SER A 190 -4.98 22.62 -4.56
CA SER A 190 -3.77 23.42 -4.35
C SER A 190 -4.16 24.86 -4.06
N PRO A 191 -3.50 25.53 -3.12
CA PRO A 191 -3.81 26.91 -2.75
C PRO A 191 -3.63 27.90 -3.93
#